data_812b90c1b9544641836b84bb7905b856
#
_entry.id   812b90c1b9544641836b84bb7905b856
#
_cell.length_a   1.000
_cell.length_b   1.000
_cell.length_c   1.000
_cell.angle_alpha   90.00
_cell.angle_beta   90.00
_cell.angle_gamma   90.00
#
_symmetry.space_group_name_H-M   'P 1'
#
loop_
_entity.id
_entity.type
_entity.pdbx_description
1 polymer ?
#
loop_
_entity_poly.entity_id
_entity_poly.type
_entity_poly.pdbx_seq_one_letter_code
_entity_poly.pdbx_strand_id
1 'polypeptide(L)'
;HVGHPLGYIASDIYARYKRHCGYNVLHPMGYDSFGLPAEQYAIQTGQHPAITTENNIKRYRQQLDRLGFSFDWNREIRTSDPDYYKWTQWIFIQLFESWYDTLMDKARPIKELIQLFEENGTKNINASFTEKLHFSSKQWNNFSEEEKAKVLMNYRLAFLSLSQVNWCPELGTVLANDEVKDGVSERGGYPVEQKEMMQWSLRISAYAQRLLDGLETIDFTSSLKEQQRNWIGRSEGLLIEFNVENSKEKLKVFTTRADTIYGVSFMTLAPEHELVKSITTPEKRKQVSSYIDAVSQKTERERQANIGKPTGVFTGAYAVNPINQEKIPIWLSEYVLHGYGTGAVMAVPSGDQRDHDFAKHFNIDIKQIFENQSVEKEAYIEKDVKYINSEHINGLTYEKATNKIKQILISANRAEEKVN
;
A
#
# COMPACT_ATOMS: atom_id res chain seq x y z
N HIS A 1 -18.43 25.06 -3.41
CA HIS A 1 -17.88 25.86 -2.31
C HIS A 1 -16.75 26.78 -2.81
N VAL A 2 -16.32 27.71 -1.99
CA VAL A 2 -15.31 28.73 -2.35
C VAL A 2 -13.93 28.16 -2.74
N GLY A 3 -13.64 26.92 -2.40
CA GLY A 3 -12.39 26.26 -2.80
C GLY A 3 -12.28 25.98 -4.29
N HIS A 4 -13.39 25.75 -5.00
CA HIS A 4 -13.37 25.49 -6.44
C HIS A 4 -12.84 26.68 -7.25
N PRO A 5 -13.33 27.94 -7.04
CA PRO A 5 -12.81 29.10 -7.76
C PRO A 5 -11.34 29.39 -7.55
N LEU A 6 -10.74 28.95 -6.42
CA LEU A 6 -9.34 29.21 -6.11
C LEU A 6 -8.39 28.73 -7.22
N GLY A 7 -8.57 27.48 -7.67
CA GLY A 7 -7.79 26.94 -8.78
C GLY A 7 -8.15 27.57 -10.13
N TYR A 8 -9.43 27.87 -10.34
CA TYR A 8 -9.93 28.43 -11.60
C TYR A 8 -9.46 29.88 -11.85
N ILE A 9 -9.33 30.69 -10.78
CA ILE A 9 -8.85 32.06 -10.90
C ILE A 9 -7.45 32.10 -11.52
N ALA A 10 -6.53 31.27 -11.03
CA ALA A 10 -5.16 31.22 -11.53
C ALA A 10 -5.10 30.82 -13.01
N SER A 11 -5.84 29.78 -13.42
CA SER A 11 -5.89 29.31 -14.80
C SER A 11 -6.60 30.32 -15.72
N ASP A 12 -7.64 31.01 -15.25
CA ASP A 12 -8.36 32.01 -16.02
C ASP A 12 -7.50 33.26 -16.27
N ILE A 13 -6.78 33.74 -15.25
CA ILE A 13 -5.86 34.87 -15.40
C ILE A 13 -4.78 34.51 -16.44
N TYR A 14 -4.20 33.34 -16.35
CA TYR A 14 -3.16 32.90 -17.29
C TYR A 14 -3.72 32.72 -18.72
N ALA A 15 -4.92 32.15 -18.87
CA ALA A 15 -5.59 32.01 -20.16
C ALA A 15 -5.87 33.36 -20.81
N ARG A 16 -6.34 34.34 -20.04
CA ARG A 16 -6.55 35.74 -20.52
C ARG A 16 -5.24 36.38 -20.94
N TYR A 17 -4.19 36.29 -20.12
CA TYR A 17 -2.87 36.79 -20.45
C TYR A 17 -2.36 36.24 -21.79
N LYS A 18 -2.44 34.91 -21.98
CA LYS A 18 -2.01 34.26 -23.23
C LYS A 18 -2.82 34.71 -24.44
N ARG A 19 -4.14 34.89 -24.32
CA ARG A 19 -4.96 35.46 -25.40
C ARG A 19 -4.54 36.86 -25.77
N HIS A 20 -4.24 37.73 -24.77
CA HIS A 20 -3.69 39.06 -25.02
C HIS A 20 -2.31 39.05 -25.69
N CYS A 21 -1.53 38.01 -25.47
CA CYS A 21 -0.26 37.80 -26.16
C CYS A 21 -0.42 37.20 -27.58
N GLY A 22 -1.66 37.01 -28.08
CA GLY A 22 -1.93 36.49 -29.43
C GLY A 22 -1.91 34.98 -29.55
N TYR A 23 -1.91 34.22 -28.45
CA TYR A 23 -2.00 32.76 -28.47
C TYR A 23 -3.43 32.31 -28.71
N ASN A 24 -3.59 31.19 -29.43
CA ASN A 24 -4.83 30.45 -29.48
C ASN A 24 -4.96 29.59 -28.21
N VAL A 25 -5.91 29.93 -27.33
CA VAL A 25 -6.01 29.36 -25.98
C VAL A 25 -7.27 28.50 -25.87
N LEU A 26 -7.11 27.23 -25.58
CA LEU A 26 -8.17 26.31 -25.16
C LEU A 26 -8.26 26.31 -23.63
N HIS A 27 -9.37 26.79 -23.08
CA HIS A 27 -9.65 26.85 -21.64
C HIS A 27 -11.05 26.28 -21.35
N PRO A 28 -11.24 24.95 -21.42
CA PRO A 28 -12.52 24.33 -21.21
C PRO A 28 -12.87 24.18 -19.73
N MET A 29 -14.13 23.84 -19.42
CA MET A 29 -14.61 23.42 -18.11
C MET A 29 -14.96 21.92 -18.16
N GLY A 30 -14.60 21.18 -17.09
CA GLY A 30 -15.00 19.80 -16.88
C GLY A 30 -15.75 19.62 -15.56
N TYR A 31 -16.81 18.81 -15.59
CA TYR A 31 -17.58 18.44 -14.41
C TYR A 31 -17.33 16.97 -14.08
N ASP A 32 -16.73 16.72 -12.91
CA ASP A 32 -16.67 15.38 -12.34
C ASP A 32 -18.03 15.07 -11.71
N SER A 33 -18.82 14.26 -12.43
CA SER A 33 -20.26 14.18 -12.22
C SER A 33 -20.76 12.81 -11.75
N PHE A 34 -19.89 11.85 -11.50
CA PHE A 34 -20.19 10.63 -10.76
C PHE A 34 -19.89 10.83 -9.26
N GLY A 35 -20.55 10.05 -8.39
CA GLY A 35 -20.16 10.00 -7.00
C GLY A 35 -21.29 9.76 -6.01
N LEU A 36 -20.90 9.32 -4.83
CA LEU A 36 -21.76 9.02 -3.69
C LEU A 36 -22.74 10.14 -3.31
N PRO A 37 -22.39 11.45 -3.37
CA PRO A 37 -23.36 12.50 -3.04
C PRO A 37 -24.64 12.48 -3.88
N ALA A 38 -24.50 12.26 -5.18
CA ALA A 38 -25.66 12.20 -6.08
C ALA A 38 -26.48 10.92 -5.87
N GLU A 39 -25.80 9.80 -5.59
CA GLU A 39 -26.44 8.51 -5.31
C GLU A 39 -27.25 8.55 -4.01
N GLN A 40 -26.68 9.07 -2.93
CA GLN A 40 -27.36 9.21 -1.64
C GLN A 40 -28.55 10.16 -1.72
N TYR A 41 -28.42 11.25 -2.45
CA TYR A 41 -29.53 12.16 -2.68
C TYR A 41 -30.67 11.48 -3.46
N ALA A 42 -30.31 10.64 -4.45
CA ALA A 42 -31.29 9.85 -5.19
C ALA A 42 -32.05 8.85 -4.30
N ILE A 43 -31.35 8.17 -3.39
CA ILE A 43 -31.97 7.26 -2.42
C ILE A 43 -32.93 8.01 -1.50
N GLN A 44 -32.53 9.17 -0.97
CA GLN A 44 -33.34 9.97 -0.05
C GLN A 44 -34.57 10.58 -0.69
N THR A 45 -34.49 11.00 -1.96
CA THR A 45 -35.53 11.78 -2.64
C THR A 45 -36.31 10.98 -3.68
N GLY A 46 -35.85 9.80 -4.07
CA GLY A 46 -36.37 9.04 -5.19
C GLY A 46 -36.09 9.67 -6.56
N GLN A 47 -35.27 10.72 -6.63
CA GLN A 47 -34.93 11.41 -7.87
C GLN A 47 -33.74 10.77 -8.55
N HIS A 48 -33.82 10.48 -9.84
CA HIS A 48 -32.68 9.89 -10.57
C HIS A 48 -31.44 10.80 -10.54
N PRO A 49 -30.23 10.27 -10.27
CA PRO A 49 -28.99 11.05 -10.11
C PRO A 49 -28.69 11.99 -11.29
N ALA A 50 -29.00 11.58 -12.53
CA ALA A 50 -28.79 12.40 -13.73
C ALA A 50 -29.53 13.73 -13.67
N ILE A 51 -30.78 13.77 -13.12
CA ILE A 51 -31.58 14.99 -13.01
C ILE A 51 -30.92 15.96 -12.02
N THR A 52 -30.51 15.46 -10.87
CA THR A 52 -29.80 16.25 -9.85
C THR A 52 -28.48 16.81 -10.40
N THR A 53 -27.69 15.96 -11.07
CA THR A 53 -26.41 16.34 -11.69
C THR A 53 -26.62 17.44 -12.74
N GLU A 54 -27.61 17.31 -13.64
CA GLU A 54 -27.93 18.33 -14.65
C GLU A 54 -28.30 19.68 -14.01
N ASN A 55 -29.12 19.65 -12.98
CA ASN A 55 -29.53 20.87 -12.27
C ASN A 55 -28.34 21.54 -11.57
N ASN A 56 -27.44 20.75 -10.97
CA ASN A 56 -26.25 21.24 -10.31
C ASN A 56 -25.28 21.84 -11.33
N ILE A 57 -25.04 21.20 -12.47
CA ILE A 57 -24.18 21.73 -13.54
C ILE A 57 -24.70 23.08 -14.03
N LYS A 58 -26.01 23.20 -14.30
CA LYS A 58 -26.63 24.48 -14.67
C LYS A 58 -26.38 25.55 -13.63
N ARG A 59 -26.48 25.20 -12.35
CA ARG A 59 -26.24 26.13 -11.24
C ARG A 59 -24.78 26.53 -11.13
N TYR A 60 -23.86 25.61 -11.23
CA TYR A 60 -22.41 25.90 -11.24
C TYR A 60 -22.03 26.82 -12.37
N ARG A 61 -22.52 26.54 -13.61
CA ARG A 61 -22.26 27.39 -14.76
C ARG A 61 -22.73 28.81 -14.54
N GLN A 62 -23.96 29.01 -14.05
CA GLN A 62 -24.49 30.33 -13.72
C GLN A 62 -23.64 31.08 -12.69
N GLN A 63 -23.11 30.36 -11.69
CA GLN A 63 -22.24 30.95 -10.68
C GLN A 63 -20.88 31.36 -11.25
N LEU A 64 -20.26 30.50 -12.07
CA LEU A 64 -18.99 30.76 -12.73
C LEU A 64 -19.10 31.91 -13.75
N ASP A 65 -20.19 32.00 -14.47
CA ASP A 65 -20.48 33.14 -15.36
C ASP A 65 -20.59 34.45 -14.60
N ARG A 66 -21.23 34.46 -13.42
CA ARG A 66 -21.28 35.66 -12.56
C ARG A 66 -19.92 36.10 -12.02
N LEU A 67 -18.99 35.18 -11.83
CA LEU A 67 -17.60 35.48 -11.49
C LEU A 67 -16.80 35.99 -12.70
N GLY A 68 -17.34 35.84 -13.90
CA GLY A 68 -16.73 36.34 -15.13
C GLY A 68 -15.58 35.49 -15.66
N PHE A 69 -15.55 34.20 -15.38
CA PHE A 69 -14.56 33.28 -15.97
C PHE A 69 -14.67 33.17 -17.49
N SER A 70 -13.53 33.09 -18.17
CA SER A 70 -13.44 33.03 -19.64
C SER A 70 -13.30 31.60 -20.18
N PHE A 71 -14.11 30.67 -19.64
CA PHE A 71 -14.14 29.30 -20.14
C PHE A 71 -14.72 29.19 -21.55
N ASP A 72 -14.21 28.21 -22.31
CA ASP A 72 -14.84 27.80 -23.59
C ASP A 72 -15.95 26.80 -23.30
N TRP A 73 -17.15 27.36 -23.06
CA TRP A 73 -18.34 26.56 -22.74
C TRP A 73 -18.79 25.63 -23.86
N ASN A 74 -18.38 25.86 -25.12
CA ASN A 74 -18.69 24.96 -26.22
C ASN A 74 -17.91 23.65 -26.14
N ARG A 75 -16.92 23.61 -25.29
CA ARG A 75 -16.04 22.44 -25.05
C ARG A 75 -16.11 21.94 -23.61
N GLU A 76 -17.22 22.24 -22.93
CA GLU A 76 -17.45 21.66 -21.62
C GLU A 76 -17.62 20.14 -21.73
N ILE A 77 -17.12 19.42 -20.75
CA ILE A 77 -17.22 17.97 -20.65
C ILE A 77 -17.81 17.56 -19.30
N ARG A 78 -18.47 16.38 -19.30
CA ARG A 78 -19.07 15.76 -18.11
C ARG A 78 -18.61 14.33 -18.06
N THR A 79 -18.02 13.91 -16.96
CA THR A 79 -17.51 12.54 -16.84
C THR A 79 -18.61 11.49 -16.83
N SER A 80 -19.86 11.87 -16.54
CA SER A 80 -21.05 11.01 -16.59
C SER A 80 -21.71 10.90 -17.96
N ASP A 81 -21.25 11.64 -18.97
CA ASP A 81 -21.80 11.50 -20.33
C ASP A 81 -21.28 10.19 -20.97
N PRO A 82 -22.17 9.41 -21.65
CA PRO A 82 -21.76 8.17 -22.32
C PRO A 82 -20.62 8.37 -23.33
N ASP A 83 -20.64 9.50 -24.05
CA ASP A 83 -19.57 9.84 -24.99
C ASP A 83 -18.21 10.11 -24.35
N TYR A 84 -18.19 10.46 -23.06
CA TYR A 84 -16.97 10.59 -22.28
C TYR A 84 -16.55 9.25 -21.66
N TYR A 85 -17.40 8.62 -20.84
CA TYR A 85 -16.98 7.45 -20.06
C TYR A 85 -16.76 6.19 -20.90
N LYS A 86 -17.25 6.12 -22.14
CA LYS A 86 -16.88 5.04 -23.08
C LYS A 86 -15.37 4.91 -23.24
N TRP A 87 -14.63 6.03 -23.17
CA TRP A 87 -13.17 6.03 -23.25
C TRP A 87 -12.51 5.52 -21.97
N THR A 88 -13.08 5.83 -20.82
CA THR A 88 -12.67 5.25 -19.54
C THR A 88 -12.85 3.74 -19.53
N GLN A 89 -13.99 3.26 -20.02
CA GLN A 89 -14.26 1.83 -20.19
C GLN A 89 -13.30 1.17 -21.19
N TRP A 90 -13.01 1.84 -22.29
CA TRP A 90 -12.06 1.34 -23.28
C TRP A 90 -10.64 1.23 -22.69
N ILE A 91 -10.17 2.23 -21.93
CA ILE A 91 -8.89 2.19 -21.22
C ILE A 91 -8.85 1.00 -20.24
N PHE A 92 -9.93 0.80 -19.49
CA PHE A 92 -10.03 -0.33 -18.56
C PHE A 92 -9.89 -1.68 -19.30
N ILE A 93 -10.57 -1.83 -20.45
CA ILE A 93 -10.46 -3.03 -21.29
C ILE A 93 -9.01 -3.23 -21.77
N GLN A 94 -8.33 -2.15 -22.19
CA GLN A 94 -6.91 -2.25 -22.59
C GLN A 94 -6.03 -2.73 -21.43
N LEU A 95 -6.24 -2.23 -20.21
CA LEU A 95 -5.53 -2.69 -19.01
C LEU A 95 -5.86 -4.15 -18.70
N PHE A 96 -7.12 -4.54 -18.79
CA PHE A 96 -7.55 -5.92 -18.55
C PHE A 96 -6.96 -6.89 -19.57
N GLU A 97 -6.85 -6.48 -20.84
CA GLU A 97 -6.28 -7.28 -21.92
C GLU A 97 -4.75 -7.17 -22.01
N SER A 98 -4.09 -6.68 -20.96
CA SER A 98 -2.65 -6.48 -20.90
C SER A 98 -2.01 -7.11 -19.66
N TRP A 99 -0.73 -7.47 -19.81
CA TRP A 99 0.19 -7.83 -18.71
C TRP A 99 1.44 -6.97 -18.80
N TYR A 100 2.23 -6.87 -17.75
CA TYR A 100 3.47 -6.10 -17.73
C TYR A 100 4.68 -7.02 -17.86
N ASP A 101 5.42 -6.84 -18.94
CA ASP A 101 6.71 -7.51 -19.19
C ASP A 101 7.82 -6.70 -18.50
N THR A 102 8.37 -7.25 -17.41
CA THR A 102 9.39 -6.57 -16.59
C THR A 102 10.75 -6.52 -17.27
N LEU A 103 11.03 -7.40 -18.24
CA LEU A 103 12.27 -7.36 -19.01
C LEU A 103 12.23 -6.27 -20.10
N MET A 104 11.07 -6.15 -20.76
CA MET A 104 10.86 -5.15 -21.81
C MET A 104 10.40 -3.79 -21.26
N ASP A 105 10.14 -3.71 -19.96
CA ASP A 105 9.65 -2.54 -19.23
C ASP A 105 8.41 -1.89 -19.88
N LYS A 106 7.44 -2.72 -20.29
CA LYS A 106 6.20 -2.25 -20.92
C LYS A 106 5.03 -3.22 -20.81
N ALA A 107 3.82 -2.66 -20.96
CA ALA A 107 2.62 -3.46 -21.14
C ALA A 107 2.62 -4.17 -22.50
N ARG A 108 2.13 -5.40 -22.52
CA ARG A 108 1.96 -6.24 -23.73
C ARG A 108 0.58 -6.90 -23.71
N PRO A 109 0.03 -7.26 -24.90
CA PRO A 109 -1.25 -7.95 -24.98
C PRO A 109 -1.25 -9.28 -24.23
N ILE A 110 -2.30 -9.55 -23.46
CA ILE A 110 -2.43 -10.80 -22.67
C ILE A 110 -2.33 -12.07 -23.51
N LYS A 111 -2.71 -12.00 -24.78
CA LYS A 111 -2.59 -13.10 -25.75
C LYS A 111 -1.14 -13.59 -25.92
N GLU A 112 -0.18 -12.69 -25.84
CA GLU A 112 1.24 -13.04 -25.92
C GLU A 112 1.69 -13.84 -24.69
N LEU A 113 1.18 -13.48 -23.49
CA LEU A 113 1.45 -14.25 -22.28
C LEU A 113 0.82 -15.66 -22.35
N ILE A 114 -0.39 -15.78 -22.92
CA ILE A 114 -1.04 -17.07 -23.15
C ILE A 114 -0.15 -17.97 -24.02
N GLN A 115 0.38 -17.46 -25.12
CA GLN A 115 1.30 -18.21 -25.99
C GLN A 115 2.55 -18.67 -25.25
N LEU A 116 3.14 -17.78 -24.44
CA LEU A 116 4.30 -18.13 -23.61
C LEU A 116 3.98 -19.24 -22.61
N PHE A 117 2.78 -19.25 -22.01
CA PHE A 117 2.35 -20.33 -21.12
C PHE A 117 2.10 -21.64 -21.85
N GLU A 118 1.55 -21.60 -23.06
CA GLU A 118 1.35 -22.78 -23.90
C GLU A 118 2.66 -23.47 -24.27
N GLU A 119 3.72 -22.67 -24.50
CA GLU A 119 5.03 -23.17 -24.91
C GLU A 119 5.91 -23.57 -23.70
N ASN A 120 5.95 -22.75 -22.67
CA ASN A 120 6.97 -22.81 -21.62
C ASN A 120 6.42 -22.96 -20.20
N GLY A 121 5.10 -22.88 -20.00
CA GLY A 121 4.53 -22.72 -18.66
C GLY A 121 5.01 -21.41 -18.04
N THR A 122 5.33 -21.43 -16.75
CA THR A 122 5.89 -20.26 -16.04
C THR A 122 7.40 -20.14 -16.14
N LYS A 123 8.08 -21.00 -16.90
CA LYS A 123 9.54 -20.98 -17.00
C LYS A 123 10.00 -19.77 -17.82
N ASN A 124 10.92 -18.98 -17.27
CA ASN A 124 11.49 -17.79 -17.90
C ASN A 124 10.48 -16.68 -18.24
N ILE A 125 9.37 -16.62 -17.52
CA ILE A 125 8.39 -15.52 -17.66
C ILE A 125 8.82 -14.36 -16.77
N ASN A 126 9.08 -13.21 -17.41
CA ASN A 126 9.43 -11.95 -16.75
C ASN A 126 8.19 -11.05 -16.70
N ALA A 127 7.24 -11.40 -15.87
CA ALA A 127 5.98 -10.68 -15.72
C ALA A 127 5.81 -10.12 -14.30
N SER A 128 5.13 -8.99 -14.19
CA SER A 128 4.59 -8.54 -12.90
C SER A 128 3.38 -9.40 -12.53
N PHE A 129 3.30 -9.85 -11.28
CA PHE A 129 2.26 -10.77 -10.79
C PHE A 129 1.86 -10.45 -9.35
N THR A 130 0.74 -10.97 -8.91
CA THR A 130 0.30 -10.91 -7.50
C THR A 130 0.97 -12.00 -6.68
N GLU A 131 0.94 -13.25 -7.19
CA GLU A 131 1.53 -14.43 -6.55
C GLU A 131 2.45 -15.17 -7.50
N LYS A 132 3.52 -15.75 -6.96
CA LYS A 132 4.46 -16.55 -7.76
C LYS A 132 3.87 -17.92 -8.03
N LEU A 133 3.40 -18.14 -9.25
CA LEU A 133 2.85 -19.41 -9.69
C LEU A 133 3.91 -20.27 -10.40
N HIS A 134 3.77 -21.58 -10.28
CA HIS A 134 4.63 -22.56 -10.94
C HIS A 134 3.79 -23.64 -11.62
N PHE A 135 3.83 -23.68 -12.95
CA PHE A 135 3.22 -24.73 -13.78
C PHE A 135 3.99 -24.91 -15.09
N SER A 136 3.94 -26.13 -15.61
CA SER A 136 4.48 -26.48 -16.93
C SER A 136 3.50 -26.17 -18.05
N SER A 137 3.99 -26.12 -19.30
CA SER A 137 3.12 -25.99 -20.48
C SER A 137 2.06 -27.11 -20.55
N LYS A 138 2.43 -28.34 -20.19
CA LYS A 138 1.47 -29.46 -20.14
C LYS A 138 0.34 -29.24 -19.13
N GLN A 139 0.66 -28.68 -17.95
CA GLN A 139 -0.36 -28.34 -16.94
C GLN A 139 -1.26 -27.22 -17.44
N TRP A 140 -0.67 -26.15 -18.02
CA TRP A 140 -1.44 -25.04 -18.60
C TRP A 140 -2.43 -25.51 -19.67
N ASN A 141 -1.97 -26.35 -20.60
CA ASN A 141 -2.80 -26.87 -21.69
C ASN A 141 -3.93 -27.79 -21.20
N ASN A 142 -3.80 -28.36 -19.99
CA ASN A 142 -4.83 -29.19 -19.37
C ASN A 142 -5.77 -28.41 -18.44
N PHE A 143 -5.47 -27.13 -18.13
CA PHE A 143 -6.37 -26.30 -17.31
C PHE A 143 -7.69 -26.06 -18.04
N SER A 144 -8.76 -26.06 -17.28
CA SER A 144 -10.06 -25.58 -17.75
C SER A 144 -10.00 -24.07 -18.06
N GLU A 145 -10.95 -23.56 -18.81
CA GLU A 145 -11.03 -22.13 -19.12
C GLU A 145 -11.17 -21.26 -17.84
N GLU A 146 -11.85 -21.77 -16.81
CA GLU A 146 -11.97 -21.12 -15.52
C GLU A 146 -10.61 -21.05 -14.79
N GLU A 147 -9.85 -22.13 -14.78
CA GLU A 147 -8.50 -22.19 -14.17
C GLU A 147 -7.53 -21.25 -14.92
N LYS A 148 -7.56 -21.24 -16.27
CA LYS A 148 -6.78 -20.31 -17.08
C LYS A 148 -7.14 -18.86 -16.78
N ALA A 149 -8.45 -18.54 -16.64
CA ALA A 149 -8.89 -17.20 -16.30
C ALA A 149 -8.37 -16.74 -14.93
N LYS A 150 -8.38 -17.61 -13.91
CA LYS A 150 -7.82 -17.34 -12.59
C LYS A 150 -6.30 -17.09 -12.65
N VAL A 151 -5.58 -17.93 -13.39
CA VAL A 151 -4.13 -17.76 -13.57
C VAL A 151 -3.85 -16.44 -14.28
N LEU A 152 -4.57 -16.10 -15.35
CA LEU A 152 -4.36 -14.84 -16.09
C LEU A 152 -4.67 -13.61 -15.21
N MET A 153 -5.67 -13.70 -14.32
CA MET A 153 -5.99 -12.62 -13.39
C MET A 153 -4.78 -12.24 -12.52
N ASN A 154 -3.92 -13.20 -12.19
CA ASN A 154 -2.68 -12.98 -11.46
C ASN A 154 -1.66 -12.09 -12.18
N TYR A 155 -1.78 -11.92 -13.50
CA TYR A 155 -0.83 -11.17 -14.34
C TYR A 155 -1.43 -9.93 -15.01
N ARG A 156 -2.75 -9.83 -15.12
CA ARG A 156 -3.44 -8.69 -15.76
C ARG A 156 -3.13 -7.37 -15.07
N LEU A 157 -3.11 -6.27 -15.83
CA LEU A 157 -2.92 -4.92 -15.28
C LEU A 157 -4.17 -4.40 -14.56
N ALA A 158 -5.36 -4.79 -14.99
CA ALA A 158 -6.60 -4.64 -14.22
C ALA A 158 -7.04 -6.03 -13.75
N PHE A 159 -7.21 -6.23 -12.45
CA PHE A 159 -7.47 -7.54 -11.87
C PHE A 159 -8.40 -7.45 -10.65
N LEU A 160 -9.08 -8.55 -10.36
CA LEU A 160 -9.88 -8.69 -9.15
C LEU A 160 -9.01 -9.23 -8.01
N SER A 161 -9.10 -8.61 -6.85
CA SER A 161 -8.44 -9.08 -5.62
C SER A 161 -9.35 -8.87 -4.40
N LEU A 162 -9.19 -9.74 -3.41
CA LEU A 162 -9.75 -9.49 -2.09
C LEU A 162 -8.95 -8.37 -1.43
N SER A 163 -9.65 -7.38 -0.90
CA SER A 163 -9.05 -6.28 -0.16
C SER A 163 -9.93 -5.88 1.01
N GLN A 164 -9.29 -5.40 2.08
CA GLN A 164 -10.00 -4.80 3.20
C GLN A 164 -10.55 -3.44 2.77
N VAL A 165 -11.84 -3.25 2.96
CA VAL A 165 -12.56 -2.03 2.58
C VAL A 165 -13.35 -1.48 3.77
N ASN A 166 -13.56 -0.16 3.77
CA ASN A 166 -14.43 0.50 4.71
C ASN A 166 -15.89 0.36 4.25
N TRP A 167 -16.58 -0.65 4.73
CA TRP A 167 -17.97 -0.88 4.38
C TRP A 167 -18.91 -0.12 5.33
N CYS A 168 -19.83 0.65 4.77
CA CYS A 168 -20.88 1.30 5.53
C CYS A 168 -22.24 0.66 5.21
N PRO A 169 -22.81 -0.18 6.10
CA PRO A 169 -24.08 -0.86 5.86
C PRO A 169 -25.23 0.11 5.59
N GLU A 170 -25.31 1.21 6.34
CA GLU A 170 -26.37 2.22 6.23
C GLU A 170 -26.35 2.98 4.90
N LEU A 171 -25.15 3.23 4.35
CA LEU A 171 -24.97 3.84 3.04
C LEU A 171 -24.99 2.81 1.91
N GLY A 172 -24.85 1.52 2.23
CA GLY A 172 -24.81 0.43 1.27
C GLY A 172 -23.62 0.47 0.30
N THR A 173 -22.48 1.02 0.73
CA THR A 173 -21.33 1.26 -0.14
C THR A 173 -20.00 1.17 0.60
N VAL A 174 -18.93 1.05 -0.19
CA VAL A 174 -17.54 1.18 0.29
C VAL A 174 -17.14 2.65 0.31
N LEU A 175 -16.46 3.07 1.38
CA LEU A 175 -15.99 4.43 1.58
C LEU A 175 -14.47 4.50 1.44
N ALA A 176 -13.97 5.58 0.85
CA ALA A 176 -12.55 5.91 0.88
C ALA A 176 -12.09 6.23 2.32
N ASN A 177 -10.79 6.11 2.58
CA ASN A 177 -10.26 6.41 3.90
C ASN A 177 -10.56 7.84 4.37
N ASP A 178 -10.58 8.81 3.44
CA ASP A 178 -10.89 10.21 3.73
C ASP A 178 -12.38 10.47 4.04
N GLU A 179 -13.25 9.51 3.74
CA GLU A 179 -14.70 9.58 4.02
C GLU A 179 -15.06 8.93 5.36
N VAL A 180 -14.07 8.41 6.10
CA VAL A 180 -14.26 7.79 7.43
C VAL A 180 -13.50 8.60 8.46
N LYS A 181 -14.19 8.97 9.55
CA LYS A 181 -13.61 9.70 10.67
C LYS A 181 -14.13 9.12 11.99
N ASP A 182 -13.22 8.79 12.90
CA ASP A 182 -13.55 8.21 14.21
C ASP A 182 -14.44 6.94 14.11
N GLY A 183 -14.22 6.11 13.07
CA GLY A 183 -14.98 4.87 12.83
C GLY A 183 -16.38 5.06 12.25
N VAL A 184 -16.74 6.28 11.87
CA VAL A 184 -18.04 6.60 11.26
C VAL A 184 -17.87 7.30 9.92
N SER A 185 -18.88 7.20 9.05
CA SER A 185 -18.90 7.91 7.77
C SER A 185 -18.97 9.42 7.99
N GLU A 186 -18.17 10.21 7.28
CA GLU A 186 -18.26 11.68 7.27
C GLU A 186 -19.67 12.14 6.93
N ARG A 187 -20.31 11.41 6.05
CA ARG A 187 -21.68 11.67 5.60
C ARG A 187 -22.66 10.80 6.38
N GLY A 188 -23.47 11.45 7.25
CA GLY A 188 -24.50 10.82 8.05
C GLY A 188 -24.05 10.28 9.40
N GLY A 189 -22.74 10.15 9.67
CA GLY A 189 -22.21 9.67 10.96
C GLY A 189 -22.53 8.20 11.27
N TYR A 190 -22.66 7.37 10.24
CA TYR A 190 -23.00 5.96 10.35
C TYR A 190 -21.76 5.10 10.65
N PRO A 191 -21.90 4.02 11.46
CA PRO A 191 -20.82 3.08 11.72
C PRO A 191 -20.24 2.50 10.44
N VAL A 192 -18.91 2.36 10.40
CA VAL A 192 -18.16 1.79 9.29
C VAL A 192 -17.44 0.53 9.77
N GLU A 193 -17.52 -0.54 8.99
CA GLU A 193 -16.92 -1.82 9.29
C GLU A 193 -15.78 -2.12 8.32
N GLN A 194 -14.68 -2.68 8.82
CA GLN A 194 -13.65 -3.28 7.96
C GLN A 194 -14.17 -4.62 7.43
N LYS A 195 -14.26 -4.75 6.12
CA LYS A 195 -14.77 -5.94 5.46
C LYS A 195 -13.90 -6.36 4.31
N GLU A 196 -13.63 -7.66 4.21
CA GLU A 196 -12.96 -8.21 3.05
C GLU A 196 -13.94 -8.36 1.90
N MET A 197 -13.65 -7.70 0.79
CA MET A 197 -14.50 -7.72 -0.41
C MET A 197 -13.65 -7.84 -1.67
N MET A 198 -14.24 -8.49 -2.69
CA MET A 198 -13.66 -8.53 -4.03
C MET A 198 -13.74 -7.14 -4.68
N GLN A 199 -12.59 -6.59 -5.04
CA GLN A 199 -12.47 -5.26 -5.64
C GLN A 199 -11.66 -5.32 -6.93
N TRP A 200 -11.97 -4.42 -7.88
CA TRP A 200 -11.09 -4.16 -8.99
C TRP A 200 -9.86 -3.40 -8.53
N SER A 201 -8.71 -3.89 -8.93
CA SER A 201 -7.40 -3.29 -8.66
C SER A 201 -6.65 -3.03 -9.96
N LEU A 202 -5.84 -1.97 -9.98
CA LEU A 202 -4.90 -1.68 -11.06
C LEU A 202 -3.48 -1.95 -10.56
N ARG A 203 -2.69 -2.66 -11.36
CA ARG A 203 -1.30 -3.04 -11.01
C ARG A 203 -0.34 -1.86 -11.24
N ILE A 204 -0.57 -0.77 -10.53
CA ILE A 204 0.25 0.46 -10.64
C ILE A 204 1.68 0.23 -10.17
N SER A 205 1.91 -0.68 -9.22
CA SER A 205 3.24 -1.04 -8.74
C SER A 205 4.16 -1.62 -9.82
N ALA A 206 3.61 -2.21 -10.90
CA ALA A 206 4.38 -2.65 -12.05
C ALA A 206 5.13 -1.50 -12.75
N TYR A 207 4.64 -0.27 -12.62
CA TYR A 207 5.22 0.94 -13.22
C TYR A 207 6.04 1.76 -12.21
N ALA A 208 6.17 1.34 -10.96
CA ALA A 208 6.77 2.15 -9.90
C ALA A 208 8.20 2.57 -10.24
N GLN A 209 9.06 1.63 -10.69
CA GLN A 209 10.43 1.93 -11.08
C GLN A 209 10.48 2.88 -12.28
N ARG A 210 9.68 2.61 -13.31
CA ARG A 210 9.60 3.45 -14.50
C ARG A 210 9.14 4.89 -14.19
N LEU A 211 8.19 5.05 -13.27
CA LEU A 211 7.77 6.38 -12.79
C LEU A 211 8.90 7.08 -12.05
N LEU A 212 9.65 6.36 -11.23
CA LEU A 212 10.78 6.90 -10.48
C LEU A 212 11.90 7.37 -11.42
N ASP A 213 12.27 6.54 -12.40
CA ASP A 213 13.29 6.88 -13.40
C ASP A 213 12.84 8.04 -14.30
N GLY A 214 11.55 8.10 -14.61
CA GLY A 214 10.95 9.17 -15.40
C GLY A 214 11.06 10.56 -14.76
N LEU A 215 11.21 10.67 -13.43
CA LEU A 215 11.41 11.95 -12.75
C LEU A 215 12.70 12.66 -13.19
N GLU A 216 13.68 11.93 -13.67
CA GLU A 216 14.94 12.51 -14.16
C GLU A 216 14.79 13.16 -15.54
N THR A 217 13.74 12.81 -16.28
CA THR A 217 13.51 13.28 -17.66
C THR A 217 12.58 14.50 -17.75
N ILE A 218 11.95 14.90 -16.64
CA ILE A 218 10.97 15.99 -16.61
C ILE A 218 11.50 17.23 -15.89
N ASP A 219 11.05 18.40 -16.35
CA ASP A 219 11.40 19.69 -15.76
C ASP A 219 10.45 20.06 -14.61
N PHE A 220 10.55 19.30 -13.52
CA PHE A 220 9.85 19.59 -12.27
C PHE A 220 10.82 20.20 -11.25
N THR A 221 10.28 20.99 -10.31
CA THR A 221 11.06 21.48 -9.18
C THR A 221 11.60 20.32 -8.35
N SER A 222 12.78 20.50 -7.73
CA SER A 222 13.39 19.49 -6.87
C SER A 222 12.46 19.04 -5.73
N SER A 223 11.73 19.98 -5.14
CA SER A 223 10.76 19.68 -4.08
C SER A 223 9.64 18.76 -4.56
N LEU A 224 9.09 18.98 -5.76
CA LEU A 224 8.04 18.14 -6.33
C LEU A 224 8.57 16.74 -6.68
N LYS A 225 9.77 16.65 -7.25
CA LYS A 225 10.44 15.37 -7.52
C LYS A 225 10.64 14.56 -6.23
N GLU A 226 11.08 15.24 -5.16
CA GLU A 226 11.31 14.60 -3.86
C GLU A 226 10.01 14.09 -3.23
N GLN A 227 8.93 14.86 -3.31
CA GLN A 227 7.61 14.40 -2.85
C GLN A 227 7.16 13.14 -3.60
N GLN A 228 7.36 13.07 -4.92
CA GLN A 228 7.00 11.91 -5.72
C GLN A 228 7.90 10.69 -5.43
N ARG A 229 9.21 10.89 -5.25
CA ARG A 229 10.13 9.82 -4.81
C ARG A 229 9.70 9.24 -3.46
N ASN A 230 9.39 10.11 -2.51
CA ASN A 230 8.93 9.70 -1.18
C ASN A 230 7.58 9.00 -1.23
N TRP A 231 6.67 9.42 -2.13
CA TRP A 231 5.39 8.75 -2.34
C TRP A 231 5.53 7.35 -2.93
N ILE A 232 6.40 7.18 -3.93
CA ILE A 232 6.72 5.87 -4.51
C ILE A 232 7.41 4.99 -3.46
N GLY A 233 8.30 5.56 -2.65
CA GLY A 233 8.85 4.94 -1.45
C GLY A 233 9.72 3.72 -1.72
N ARG A 234 10.43 3.66 -2.87
CA ARG A 234 11.29 2.52 -3.19
C ARG A 234 12.28 2.23 -2.08
N SER A 235 12.26 1.01 -1.58
CA SER A 235 13.18 0.54 -0.55
C SER A 235 13.78 -0.82 -0.92
N GLU A 236 15.09 -0.98 -0.69
CA GLU A 236 15.82 -2.22 -0.91
C GLU A 236 16.16 -2.86 0.43
N GLY A 237 15.94 -4.15 0.53
CA GLY A 237 16.16 -4.86 1.79
C GLY A 237 16.20 -6.37 1.63
N LEU A 238 16.05 -7.05 2.73
CA LEU A 238 15.95 -8.50 2.81
C LEU A 238 14.56 -8.91 3.29
N LEU A 239 14.00 -9.91 2.63
CA LEU A 239 12.87 -10.67 3.13
C LEU A 239 13.44 -11.86 3.93
N ILE A 240 13.34 -11.81 5.26
CA ILE A 240 13.94 -12.78 6.17
C ILE A 240 12.83 -13.72 6.69
N GLU A 241 13.14 -15.02 6.72
CA GLU A 241 12.23 -16.05 7.22
C GLU A 241 12.63 -16.48 8.65
N PHE A 242 11.71 -16.31 9.59
CA PHE A 242 11.80 -16.78 10.97
C PHE A 242 10.88 -17.99 11.15
N ASN A 243 11.36 -19.07 11.74
CA ASN A 243 10.50 -20.17 12.12
C ASN A 243 9.71 -19.78 13.38
N VAL A 244 8.44 -20.22 13.46
CA VAL A 244 7.67 -20.11 14.71
C VAL A 244 7.93 -21.35 15.55
N GLU A 245 8.26 -21.14 16.83
CA GLU A 245 8.61 -22.23 17.75
C GLU A 245 7.44 -23.21 17.91
N ASN A 246 7.74 -24.51 17.91
CA ASN A 246 6.76 -25.61 18.04
C ASN A 246 5.64 -25.59 16.97
N SER A 247 5.87 -24.95 15.84
CA SER A 247 4.92 -24.84 14.73
C SER A 247 5.60 -25.14 13.39
N LYS A 248 4.80 -25.43 12.37
CA LYS A 248 5.26 -25.48 10.97
C LYS A 248 5.21 -24.13 10.28
N GLU A 249 4.63 -23.14 10.95
CA GLU A 249 4.47 -21.79 10.42
C GLU A 249 5.81 -21.06 10.34
N LYS A 250 5.90 -20.19 9.35
CA LYS A 250 7.06 -19.35 9.09
C LYS A 250 6.62 -17.91 8.98
N LEU A 251 7.30 -17.05 9.69
CA LEU A 251 7.06 -15.61 9.67
C LEU A 251 8.06 -14.94 8.74
N LYS A 252 7.59 -14.27 7.70
CA LYS A 252 8.41 -13.51 6.77
C LYS A 252 8.39 -12.04 7.14
N VAL A 253 9.56 -11.42 7.18
CA VAL A 253 9.74 -10.01 7.53
C VAL A 253 10.60 -9.32 6.51
N PHE A 254 10.12 -8.22 5.95
CA PHE A 254 10.94 -7.34 5.13
C PHE A 254 11.65 -6.31 6.01
N THR A 255 12.96 -6.15 5.83
CA THR A 255 13.75 -5.15 6.54
C THR A 255 14.82 -4.52 5.65
N THR A 256 15.01 -3.21 5.79
CA THR A 256 16.14 -2.46 5.21
C THR A 256 17.35 -2.44 6.16
N ARG A 257 17.18 -2.95 7.39
CA ARG A 257 18.18 -2.94 8.46
C ARG A 257 18.52 -4.37 8.94
N ALA A 258 18.91 -5.23 7.99
CA ALA A 258 19.32 -6.61 8.31
C ALA A 258 20.54 -6.67 9.25
N ASP A 259 21.39 -5.64 9.24
CA ASP A 259 22.51 -5.40 10.15
C ASP A 259 22.14 -5.47 11.63
N THR A 260 20.89 -5.15 11.97
CA THR A 260 20.41 -5.08 13.35
C THR A 260 19.78 -6.38 13.87
N ILE A 261 19.85 -7.48 13.11
CA ILE A 261 19.17 -8.74 13.44
C ILE A 261 19.52 -9.32 14.83
N TYR A 262 20.72 -9.06 15.36
CA TYR A 262 21.11 -9.44 16.71
C TYR A 262 20.43 -8.62 17.80
N GLY A 263 19.94 -7.42 17.46
CA GLY A 263 19.19 -6.53 18.36
C GLY A 263 17.71 -6.79 18.42
N VAL A 264 17.20 -7.78 17.67
CA VAL A 264 15.77 -8.11 17.68
C VAL A 264 15.35 -8.57 19.06
N SER A 265 14.42 -7.85 19.69
CA SER A 265 13.90 -8.13 21.01
C SER A 265 12.49 -8.73 20.99
N PHE A 266 11.70 -8.40 19.99
CA PHE A 266 10.38 -8.97 19.76
C PHE A 266 10.01 -8.91 18.27
N MET A 267 9.02 -9.70 17.89
CA MET A 267 8.37 -9.63 16.58
C MET A 267 7.02 -8.99 16.76
N THR A 268 6.59 -8.19 15.79
CA THR A 268 5.27 -7.55 15.84
C THR A 268 4.52 -7.83 14.55
N LEU A 269 3.27 -8.30 14.68
CA LEU A 269 2.37 -8.54 13.56
C LEU A 269 1.22 -7.53 13.58
N ALA A 270 0.71 -7.23 12.40
CA ALA A 270 -0.58 -6.56 12.27
C ALA A 270 -1.69 -7.43 12.89
N PRO A 271 -2.69 -6.85 13.57
CA PRO A 271 -3.81 -7.61 14.14
C PRO A 271 -4.58 -8.46 13.12
N GLU A 272 -4.57 -8.05 11.85
CA GLU A 272 -5.24 -8.71 10.73
C GLU A 272 -4.39 -9.80 10.06
N HIS A 273 -3.15 -10.00 10.49
CA HIS A 273 -2.23 -10.95 9.86
C HIS A 273 -2.75 -12.38 9.93
N GLU A 274 -2.69 -13.12 8.81
CA GLU A 274 -3.24 -14.48 8.67
C GLU A 274 -2.75 -15.49 9.72
N LEU A 275 -1.48 -15.38 10.12
CA LEU A 275 -0.87 -16.28 11.11
C LEU A 275 -1.38 -16.06 12.53
N VAL A 276 -2.03 -14.96 12.85
CA VAL A 276 -2.44 -14.64 14.24
C VAL A 276 -3.29 -15.74 14.84
N LYS A 277 -4.25 -16.28 14.10
CA LYS A 277 -5.14 -17.33 14.59
C LYS A 277 -4.41 -18.65 14.84
N SER A 278 -3.44 -19.02 13.99
CA SER A 278 -2.72 -20.29 14.07
C SER A 278 -1.66 -20.31 15.15
N ILE A 279 -0.98 -19.16 15.40
CA ILE A 279 0.14 -19.08 16.35
C ILE A 279 -0.28 -18.67 17.76
N THR A 280 -1.47 -18.05 17.94
CA THR A 280 -1.92 -17.62 19.27
C THR A 280 -2.19 -18.81 20.18
N THR A 281 -1.50 -18.84 21.33
CA THR A 281 -1.68 -19.92 22.32
C THR A 281 -3.09 -19.88 22.94
N PRO A 282 -3.63 -21.05 23.37
CA PRO A 282 -4.98 -21.13 23.94
C PRO A 282 -5.22 -20.13 25.09
N GLU A 283 -4.20 -19.93 25.96
CA GLU A 283 -4.25 -19.06 27.13
C GLU A 283 -4.35 -17.56 26.74
N LYS A 284 -3.87 -17.19 25.56
CA LYS A 284 -3.84 -15.82 25.07
C LYS A 284 -5.00 -15.48 24.14
N ARG A 285 -5.77 -16.44 23.64
CA ARG A 285 -6.85 -16.24 22.66
C ARG A 285 -7.83 -15.13 23.07
N LYS A 286 -8.27 -15.12 24.31
CA LYS A 286 -9.24 -14.11 24.78
C LYS A 286 -8.65 -12.70 24.74
N GLN A 287 -7.41 -12.53 25.20
CA GLN A 287 -6.74 -11.23 25.19
C GLN A 287 -6.48 -10.74 23.76
N VAL A 288 -6.00 -11.65 22.89
CA VAL A 288 -5.73 -11.36 21.49
C VAL A 288 -7.03 -10.99 20.75
N SER A 289 -8.12 -11.74 20.91
CA SER A 289 -9.41 -11.41 20.28
C SER A 289 -9.90 -10.03 20.71
N SER A 290 -9.91 -9.75 22.02
CA SER A 290 -10.33 -8.43 22.52
C SER A 290 -9.48 -7.28 21.97
N TYR A 291 -8.17 -7.50 21.77
CA TYR A 291 -7.29 -6.50 21.16
C TYR A 291 -7.60 -6.29 19.68
N ILE A 292 -7.81 -7.37 18.92
CA ILE A 292 -8.18 -7.29 17.50
C ILE A 292 -9.49 -6.53 17.34
N ASP A 293 -10.51 -6.85 18.15
CA ASP A 293 -11.82 -6.18 18.11
C ASP A 293 -11.68 -4.67 18.40
N ALA A 294 -10.84 -4.28 19.35
CA ALA A 294 -10.58 -2.88 19.67
C ALA A 294 -9.84 -2.14 18.54
N VAL A 295 -8.87 -2.79 17.90
CA VAL A 295 -8.10 -2.16 16.81
C VAL A 295 -8.91 -2.10 15.51
N SER A 296 -9.81 -3.05 15.26
CA SER A 296 -10.66 -3.08 14.07
C SER A 296 -11.62 -1.87 13.97
N GLN A 297 -11.85 -1.18 15.07
CA GLN A 297 -12.64 0.07 15.12
C GLN A 297 -11.84 1.30 14.66
N LYS A 298 -10.52 1.19 14.50
CA LYS A 298 -9.62 2.30 14.12
C LYS A 298 -9.27 2.24 12.65
N THR A 299 -9.23 3.38 11.99
CA THR A 299 -8.70 3.53 10.64
C THR A 299 -7.17 3.43 10.63
N GLU A 300 -6.57 3.07 9.50
CA GLU A 300 -5.10 3.05 9.35
C GLU A 300 -4.48 4.41 9.68
N ARG A 301 -5.14 5.52 9.32
CA ARG A 301 -4.67 6.88 9.61
C ARG A 301 -4.63 7.17 11.11
N GLU A 302 -5.64 6.75 11.85
CA GLU A 302 -5.67 6.87 13.32
C GLU A 302 -4.59 6.01 13.96
N ARG A 303 -4.37 4.80 13.47
CA ARG A 303 -3.29 3.91 13.91
C ARG A 303 -1.92 4.54 13.71
N GLN A 304 -1.70 5.19 12.55
CA GLN A 304 -0.46 5.91 12.26
C GLN A 304 -0.29 7.18 13.11
N ALA A 305 -1.37 7.89 13.44
CA ALA A 305 -1.32 9.12 14.24
C ALA A 305 -1.07 8.86 15.75
N ASN A 306 -1.41 7.67 16.25
CA ASN A 306 -1.29 7.30 17.67
C ASN A 306 0.12 6.80 18.07
N ILE A 307 1.15 7.17 17.34
CA ILE A 307 2.56 6.74 17.56
C ILE A 307 3.07 7.01 18.99
N GLY A 308 2.46 7.93 19.74
CA GLY A 308 2.89 8.30 21.09
C GLY A 308 2.39 7.44 22.25
N LYS A 309 1.53 6.43 22.01
CA LYS A 309 1.02 5.51 23.05
C LYS A 309 1.07 4.07 22.57
N PRO A 310 2.15 3.33 22.87
CA PRO A 310 2.29 1.95 22.45
C PRO A 310 1.13 1.09 22.97
N THR A 311 0.47 0.37 22.05
CA THR A 311 -0.53 -0.64 22.38
C THR A 311 -0.16 -1.96 21.75
N GLY A 312 -0.44 -3.06 22.42
CA GLY A 312 -0.13 -4.38 21.90
C GLY A 312 -0.57 -5.49 22.82
N VAL A 313 -0.51 -6.72 22.32
CA VAL A 313 -0.81 -7.93 23.08
C VAL A 313 0.13 -9.04 22.71
N PHE A 314 0.65 -9.78 23.69
CA PHE A 314 1.49 -10.94 23.47
C PHE A 314 0.66 -12.15 23.05
N THR A 315 1.06 -12.81 21.96
CA THR A 315 0.35 -13.97 21.40
C THR A 315 0.58 -15.27 22.18
N GLY A 316 1.60 -15.31 23.05
CA GLY A 316 2.07 -16.54 23.72
C GLY A 316 3.08 -17.33 22.89
N ALA A 317 3.26 -17.00 21.62
CA ALA A 317 4.18 -17.69 20.71
C ALA A 317 5.52 -16.96 20.59
N TYR A 318 6.53 -17.70 20.10
CA TYR A 318 7.88 -17.20 19.88
C TYR A 318 8.34 -17.51 18.46
N ALA A 319 9.05 -16.58 17.87
CA ALA A 319 9.84 -16.80 16.66
C ALA A 319 11.27 -17.20 17.03
N VAL A 320 11.97 -17.88 16.12
CA VAL A 320 13.36 -18.27 16.30
C VAL A 320 14.23 -17.44 15.37
N ASN A 321 15.18 -16.69 15.94
CA ASN A 321 16.12 -15.89 15.16
C ASN A 321 16.98 -16.81 14.28
N PRO A 322 17.01 -16.62 12.95
CA PRO A 322 17.71 -17.54 12.05
C PRO A 322 19.24 -17.52 12.19
N ILE A 323 19.83 -16.51 12.86
CA ILE A 323 21.27 -16.38 13.03
C ILE A 323 21.74 -17.02 14.35
N ASN A 324 21.17 -16.62 15.48
CA ASN A 324 21.66 -17.01 16.82
C ASN A 324 20.72 -17.99 17.56
N GLN A 325 19.63 -18.41 16.92
CA GLN A 325 18.63 -19.35 17.45
C GLN A 325 17.91 -18.87 18.73
N GLU A 326 18.01 -17.61 19.08
CA GLU A 326 17.27 -17.05 20.20
C GLU A 326 15.77 -17.05 19.96
N LYS A 327 15.00 -17.25 21.03
CA LYS A 327 13.55 -17.17 21.03
C LYS A 327 13.11 -15.72 21.20
N ILE A 328 12.29 -15.26 20.29
CA ILE A 328 11.83 -13.89 20.20
C ILE A 328 10.30 -13.88 20.38
N PRO A 329 9.73 -13.20 21.39
CA PRO A 329 8.28 -13.18 21.61
C PRO A 329 7.55 -12.50 20.47
N ILE A 330 6.40 -13.05 20.07
CA ILE A 330 5.54 -12.50 19.00
C ILE A 330 4.38 -11.73 19.62
N TRP A 331 4.31 -10.45 19.28
CA TRP A 331 3.28 -9.52 19.72
C TRP A 331 2.38 -9.10 18.56
N LEU A 332 1.18 -8.62 18.84
CA LEU A 332 0.38 -7.81 17.93
C LEU A 332 0.47 -6.36 18.34
N SER A 333 0.53 -5.47 17.36
CA SER A 333 0.44 -4.04 17.63
C SER A 333 -0.22 -3.29 16.47
N GLU A 334 -0.96 -2.25 16.81
CA GLU A 334 -1.69 -1.42 15.84
C GLU A 334 -0.78 -0.57 14.94
N TYR A 335 0.50 -0.35 15.31
CA TYR A 335 1.43 0.41 14.48
C TYR A 335 1.95 -0.37 13.26
N VAL A 336 1.77 -1.70 13.24
CA VAL A 336 2.06 -2.55 12.08
C VAL A 336 0.82 -2.64 11.20
N LEU A 337 0.96 -2.28 9.93
CA LEU A 337 -0.14 -2.28 8.98
C LEU A 337 -0.07 -3.53 8.09
N HIS A 338 -1.22 -4.19 7.89
CA HIS A 338 -1.32 -5.40 7.08
C HIS A 338 -0.96 -5.15 5.61
N GLY A 339 -1.31 -4.00 5.06
CA GLY A 339 -1.04 -3.61 3.67
C GLY A 339 0.39 -3.14 3.38
N TYR A 340 1.27 -3.06 4.40
CA TYR A 340 2.65 -2.60 4.23
C TYR A 340 3.65 -3.73 4.48
N GLY A 341 4.48 -4.03 3.47
CA GLY A 341 5.48 -5.09 3.54
C GLY A 341 4.85 -6.49 3.63
N THR A 342 5.10 -7.18 4.73
CA THR A 342 4.54 -8.52 5.02
C THR A 342 3.47 -8.49 6.11
N GLY A 343 3.11 -7.33 6.64
CA GLY A 343 2.28 -7.23 7.84
C GLY A 343 2.98 -7.71 9.12
N ALA A 344 4.31 -7.89 9.07
CA ALA A 344 5.14 -8.32 10.18
C ALA A 344 6.45 -7.55 10.22
N VAL A 345 6.93 -7.23 11.41
CA VAL A 345 8.16 -6.46 11.64
C VAL A 345 9.03 -7.18 12.67
N MET A 346 10.33 -7.23 12.43
CA MET A 346 11.30 -7.54 13.46
C MET A 346 11.61 -6.26 14.23
N ALA A 347 11.28 -6.22 15.50
CA ALA A 347 11.46 -5.04 16.32
C ALA A 347 12.84 -4.98 16.96
N VAL A 348 13.52 -3.84 16.74
CA VAL A 348 14.87 -3.58 17.22
C VAL A 348 14.89 -2.32 18.09
N PRO A 349 14.56 -2.41 19.39
CA PRO A 349 14.44 -1.27 20.27
C PRO A 349 15.71 -0.41 20.39
N SER A 350 16.88 -0.99 20.16
CA SER A 350 18.13 -0.24 20.15
C SER A 350 18.33 0.63 18.90
N GLY A 351 17.60 0.36 17.81
CA GLY A 351 17.77 1.00 16.51
C GLY A 351 16.53 1.66 15.90
N ASP A 352 15.36 1.54 16.55
CA ASP A 352 14.10 2.18 16.14
C ASP A 352 13.37 2.75 17.36
N GLN A 353 12.97 4.02 17.30
CA GLN A 353 12.38 4.69 18.45
C GLN A 353 10.98 4.16 18.81
N ARG A 354 10.18 3.73 17.83
CA ARG A 354 8.84 3.14 18.10
C ARG A 354 8.98 1.81 18.80
N ASP A 355 9.93 0.99 18.37
CA ASP A 355 10.24 -0.29 18.99
C ASP A 355 10.78 -0.09 20.40
N HIS A 356 11.59 0.97 20.61
CA HIS A 356 12.12 1.34 21.91
C HIS A 356 11.00 1.72 22.89
N ASP A 357 10.09 2.59 22.46
CA ASP A 357 8.95 3.03 23.28
C ASP A 357 8.04 1.86 23.64
N PHE A 358 7.80 0.96 22.66
CA PHE A 358 7.05 -0.27 22.88
C PHE A 358 7.74 -1.19 23.89
N ALA A 359 9.04 -1.44 23.71
CA ALA A 359 9.81 -2.27 24.62
C ALA A 359 9.80 -1.73 26.05
N LYS A 360 9.96 -0.41 26.22
CA LYS A 360 9.86 0.26 27.54
C LYS A 360 8.48 0.11 28.14
N HIS A 361 7.42 0.30 27.37
CA HIS A 361 6.04 0.20 27.85
C HIS A 361 5.68 -1.20 28.36
N PHE A 362 6.16 -2.24 27.66
CA PHE A 362 5.86 -3.64 27.97
C PHE A 362 6.96 -4.36 28.74
N ASN A 363 8.00 -3.65 29.21
CA ASN A 363 9.16 -4.19 29.92
C ASN A 363 9.86 -5.33 29.17
N ILE A 364 10.06 -5.13 27.86
CA ILE A 364 10.85 -6.03 27.00
C ILE A 364 12.31 -5.59 27.03
N ASP A 365 13.24 -6.53 27.12
CA ASP A 365 14.66 -6.23 27.14
C ASP A 365 15.14 -5.55 25.86
N ILE A 366 15.93 -4.48 26.02
CA ILE A 366 16.58 -3.76 24.93
C ILE A 366 18.01 -4.22 24.79
N LYS A 367 18.31 -4.92 23.70
CA LYS A 367 19.65 -5.45 23.44
C LYS A 367 20.57 -4.35 22.95
N GLN A 368 21.69 -4.16 23.64
CA GLN A 368 22.72 -3.21 23.25
C GLN A 368 23.58 -3.80 22.13
N ILE A 369 23.46 -3.27 20.92
CA ILE A 369 24.20 -3.73 19.74
C ILE A 369 25.12 -2.66 19.12
N PHE A 370 25.11 -1.44 19.63
CA PHE A 370 25.90 -0.32 19.11
C PHE A 370 27.02 0.06 20.08
N GLU A 371 28.25 0.20 19.56
CA GLU A 371 29.42 0.55 20.33
C GLU A 371 29.31 2.00 20.84
N ASN A 372 29.63 2.20 22.13
CA ASN A 372 29.66 3.52 22.79
C ASN A 372 28.34 4.32 22.73
N GLN A 373 27.21 3.69 22.47
CA GLN A 373 25.89 4.31 22.49
C GLN A 373 25.07 3.76 23.65
N SER A 374 24.34 4.64 24.36
CA SER A 374 23.41 4.23 25.39
C SER A 374 22.00 4.18 24.83
N VAL A 375 21.36 3.02 24.93
CA VAL A 375 19.97 2.80 24.48
C VAL A 375 18.99 2.74 25.66
N GLU A 376 19.38 3.26 26.83
CA GLU A 376 18.51 3.27 27.99
C GLU A 376 17.36 4.27 27.88
N LYS A 377 17.59 5.44 27.28
CA LYS A 377 16.61 6.54 27.17
C LYS A 377 15.93 6.60 25.81
N GLU A 378 16.69 6.36 24.75
CA GLU A 378 16.24 6.47 23.36
C GLU A 378 16.98 5.49 22.46
N ALA A 379 16.40 5.20 21.30
CA ALA A 379 17.04 4.38 20.27
C ALA A 379 18.16 5.15 19.57
N TYR A 380 19.16 4.44 19.09
CA TYR A 380 20.21 4.99 18.24
C TYR A 380 19.92 4.69 16.77
N ILE A 381 19.48 5.68 16.02
CA ILE A 381 18.98 5.52 14.63
C ILE A 381 20.04 5.74 13.55
N GLU A 382 21.21 6.31 13.91
CA GLU A 382 22.27 6.61 12.98
C GLU A 382 23.02 5.34 12.52
N LYS A 383 23.83 5.47 11.46
CA LYS A 383 24.53 4.34 10.82
C LYS A 383 26.06 4.44 10.96
N ASP A 384 26.55 5.39 11.74
CA ASP A 384 27.97 5.76 11.85
C ASP A 384 28.71 5.08 13.00
N VAL A 385 28.15 3.96 13.52
CA VAL A 385 28.72 3.20 14.63
C VAL A 385 29.18 1.82 14.22
N LYS A 386 29.94 1.16 15.11
CA LYS A 386 30.29 -0.26 15.01
C LYS A 386 29.34 -1.10 15.86
N TYR A 387 29.21 -2.37 15.50
CA TYR A 387 28.36 -3.33 16.18
C TYR A 387 29.14 -4.04 17.30
N ILE A 388 28.45 -4.29 18.42
CA ILE A 388 28.88 -5.10 19.55
C ILE A 388 27.80 -6.12 19.89
N ASN A 389 28.11 -7.15 20.67
CA ASN A 389 27.17 -8.21 21.08
C ASN A 389 26.43 -8.85 19.88
N SER A 390 27.09 -8.88 18.72
CA SER A 390 26.52 -9.25 17.45
C SER A 390 27.39 -10.26 16.69
N GLU A 391 28.08 -11.11 17.43
CA GLU A 391 28.91 -12.23 16.94
C GLU A 391 29.65 -11.94 15.63
N HIS A 392 29.08 -12.37 14.52
CA HIS A 392 29.68 -12.32 13.18
C HIS A 392 29.98 -10.91 12.66
N ILE A 393 29.39 -9.88 13.27
CA ILE A 393 29.50 -8.48 12.81
C ILE A 393 30.11 -7.53 13.87
N ASN A 394 30.60 -8.08 14.98
CA ASN A 394 31.31 -7.28 16.00
C ASN A 394 32.44 -6.46 15.38
N GLY A 395 32.48 -5.16 15.70
CA GLY A 395 33.50 -4.22 15.22
C GLY A 395 33.33 -3.77 13.77
N LEU A 396 32.33 -4.29 13.02
CA LEU A 396 32.06 -3.88 11.64
C LEU A 396 31.26 -2.58 11.59
N THR A 397 31.43 -1.83 10.50
CA THR A 397 30.60 -0.67 10.15
C THR A 397 29.30 -1.15 9.48
N TYR A 398 28.31 -0.26 9.38
CA TYR A 398 26.99 -0.53 8.81
C TYR A 398 27.03 -1.30 7.47
N GLU A 399 27.76 -0.80 6.48
CA GLU A 399 27.83 -1.44 5.15
C GLU A 399 28.42 -2.85 5.19
N LYS A 400 29.52 -3.04 5.96
CA LYS A 400 30.16 -4.34 6.10
C LYS A 400 29.28 -5.32 6.87
N ALA A 401 28.61 -4.87 7.91
CA ALA A 401 27.67 -5.65 8.70
C ALA A 401 26.47 -6.09 7.86
N THR A 402 25.83 -5.17 7.14
CA THR A 402 24.70 -5.47 6.24
C THR A 402 25.08 -6.53 5.21
N ASN A 403 26.21 -6.36 4.51
CA ASN A 403 26.67 -7.32 3.50
C ASN A 403 26.99 -8.69 4.11
N LYS A 404 27.56 -8.72 5.31
CA LYS A 404 27.89 -9.97 6.00
C LYS A 404 26.64 -10.75 6.41
N ILE A 405 25.66 -10.07 7.01
CA ILE A 405 24.37 -10.67 7.39
C ILE A 405 23.61 -11.19 6.16
N LYS A 406 23.56 -10.38 5.10
CA LYS A 406 22.99 -10.77 3.82
C LYS A 406 23.58 -12.07 3.29
N GLN A 407 24.91 -12.18 3.25
CA GLN A 407 25.61 -13.40 2.81
C GLN A 407 25.24 -14.61 3.67
N ILE A 408 25.24 -14.47 4.99
CA ILE A 408 24.93 -15.56 5.92
C ILE A 408 23.50 -16.06 5.71
N LEU A 409 22.52 -15.16 5.68
CA LEU A 409 21.10 -15.52 5.60
C LEU A 409 20.72 -16.10 4.23
N ILE A 410 21.26 -15.54 3.13
CA ILE A 410 20.99 -16.05 1.77
C ILE A 410 21.65 -17.43 1.59
N SER A 411 22.89 -17.61 2.03
CA SER A 411 23.57 -18.91 1.97
C SER A 411 22.86 -19.99 2.78
N ALA A 412 22.18 -19.61 3.86
CA ALA A 412 21.38 -20.50 4.69
C ALA A 412 19.94 -20.73 4.14
N ASN A 413 19.57 -20.16 2.99
CA ASN A 413 18.21 -20.14 2.45
C ASN A 413 17.17 -19.59 3.45
N ARG A 414 17.55 -18.56 4.21
CA ARG A 414 16.69 -17.88 5.21
C ARG A 414 16.32 -16.47 4.83
N ALA A 415 16.88 -15.94 3.75
CA ALA A 415 16.49 -14.64 3.22
C ALA A 415 16.64 -14.56 1.70
N GLU A 416 15.91 -13.64 1.10
CA GLU A 416 16.06 -13.21 -0.29
C GLU A 416 16.11 -11.69 -0.38
N GLU A 417 16.83 -11.17 -1.37
CA GLU A 417 16.80 -9.74 -1.67
C GLU A 417 15.44 -9.35 -2.23
N LYS A 418 14.92 -8.25 -1.74
CA LYS A 418 13.64 -7.73 -2.21
C LYS A 418 13.69 -6.21 -2.34
N VAL A 419 13.13 -5.71 -3.41
CA VAL A 419 12.77 -4.31 -3.61
C VAL A 419 11.28 -4.17 -3.29
N ASN A 420 10.95 -3.23 -2.42
CA ASN A 420 9.58 -2.95 -2.00
C ASN A 420 9.18 -1.56 -2.47
#